data_46985ea626af3137dcfd42508874dc33
#
_entry.id   46985ea626af3137dcfd42508874dc33
#
_cell.length_a   1.000
_cell.length_b   1.000
_cell.length_c   1.000
_cell.angle_alpha   90.00
_cell.angle_beta   90.00
_cell.angle_gamma   90.00
#
_symmetry.space_group_name_H-M   'P 1'
#
loop_
_entity.id
_entity.type
_entity.pdbx_description
1 polymer ?
#
loop_
_entity_poly.entity_id
_entity_poly.type
_entity_poly.pdbx_seq_one_letter_code
_entity_poly.pdbx_strand_id
1 'polypeptide(L)'
;MENIIDELVKIHNENFKNKVGDKYFSEMMLGEQYEIYCLFNFMGENIFVKKLKDKSGKEDKNFGKKQKEKTNFGKNEENEKNVLGYIVFYGTIESTDIFEVAIEKKYQGRGFGEILMTKSMGKLSEDRKNLKENDLSEKEKTDSSENKFLLEVNEKNVKALKLYKKIGFEKISIRKNYYGKDENAVIMIKCY
;
A
#
# COMPACT_ATOMS: atom_id res chain seq x y z
N MET A 1 -8.45 -16.81 1.17
CA MET A 1 -8.75 -15.50 0.57
C MET A 1 -9.86 -14.78 1.31
N GLU A 2 -10.98 -15.40 1.59
CA GLU A 2 -12.09 -14.77 2.32
C GLU A 2 -11.62 -14.03 3.59
N ASN A 3 -10.77 -14.64 4.38
CA ASN A 3 -10.28 -14.05 5.62
C ASN A 3 -9.49 -12.71 5.44
N ILE A 4 -8.72 -12.55 4.35
CA ILE A 4 -7.94 -11.31 4.13
C ILE A 4 -8.85 -10.15 3.73
N ILE A 5 -9.83 -10.39 2.87
CA ILE A 5 -10.79 -9.36 2.43
C ILE A 5 -11.58 -8.85 3.63
N ASP A 6 -12.04 -9.75 4.50
CA ASP A 6 -12.77 -9.39 5.72
C ASP A 6 -11.91 -8.48 6.64
N GLU A 7 -10.63 -8.81 6.77
CA GLU A 7 -9.70 -7.97 7.55
C GLU A 7 -9.52 -6.59 6.91
N LEU A 8 -9.38 -6.49 5.57
CA LEU A 8 -9.28 -5.21 4.88
C LEU A 8 -10.55 -4.37 5.05
N VAL A 9 -11.73 -4.99 4.88
CA VAL A 9 -13.04 -4.35 5.09
C VAL A 9 -13.16 -3.83 6.52
N LYS A 10 -12.78 -4.63 7.51
CA LYS A 10 -12.75 -4.21 8.91
C LYS A 10 -11.86 -2.99 9.11
N ILE A 11 -10.60 -3.05 8.65
CA ILE A 11 -9.63 -1.96 8.78
C ILE A 11 -10.15 -0.70 8.07
N HIS A 12 -10.70 -0.83 6.85
CA HIS A 12 -11.31 0.28 6.13
C HIS A 12 -12.43 0.92 6.96
N ASN A 13 -13.37 0.10 7.40
CA ASN A 13 -14.56 0.55 8.12
C ASN A 13 -14.24 1.17 9.49
N GLU A 14 -13.10 0.87 10.08
CA GLU A 14 -12.61 1.56 11.27
C GLU A 14 -12.05 2.96 10.97
N ASN A 15 -11.47 3.17 9.80
CA ASN A 15 -10.68 4.36 9.48
C ASN A 15 -11.44 5.40 8.64
N PHE A 16 -12.36 4.98 7.78
CA PHE A 16 -13.06 5.86 6.84
C PHE A 16 -14.53 6.03 7.17
N LYS A 17 -15.10 7.19 6.78
CA LYS A 17 -16.52 7.51 6.99
C LYS A 17 -17.42 6.62 6.13
N ASN A 18 -17.07 6.47 4.85
CA ASN A 18 -17.79 5.63 3.92
C ASN A 18 -17.50 4.17 4.24
N LYS A 19 -18.56 3.41 4.53
CA LYS A 19 -18.41 1.98 4.85
C LYS A 19 -18.49 1.16 3.57
N VAL A 20 -17.69 0.10 3.51
CA VAL A 20 -17.58 -0.79 2.36
C VAL A 20 -17.87 -2.23 2.78
N GLY A 21 -18.23 -3.06 1.79
CA GLY A 21 -18.30 -4.51 1.93
C GLY A 21 -17.24 -5.21 1.08
N ASP A 22 -17.28 -6.54 1.04
CA ASP A 22 -16.25 -7.39 0.43
C ASP A 22 -16.02 -7.10 -1.06
N LYS A 23 -17.08 -6.68 -1.78
CA LYS A 23 -16.98 -6.31 -3.21
C LYS A 23 -15.97 -5.21 -3.47
N TYR A 24 -15.81 -4.26 -2.55
CA TYR A 24 -14.94 -3.11 -2.72
C TYR A 24 -13.49 -3.51 -3.02
N PHE A 25 -12.91 -4.35 -2.16
CA PHE A 25 -11.54 -4.84 -2.37
C PHE A 25 -11.46 -5.90 -3.46
N SER A 26 -12.48 -6.75 -3.60
CA SER A 26 -12.53 -7.76 -4.66
C SER A 26 -12.52 -7.13 -6.05
N GLU A 27 -13.26 -6.06 -6.26
CA GLU A 27 -13.29 -5.31 -7.53
C GLU A 27 -11.95 -4.60 -7.80
N MET A 28 -11.32 -4.01 -6.79
CA MET A 28 -9.97 -3.45 -6.93
C MET A 28 -8.94 -4.53 -7.30
N MET A 29 -9.05 -5.72 -6.71
CA MET A 29 -8.15 -6.84 -7.03
C MET A 29 -8.34 -7.36 -8.46
N LEU A 30 -9.48 -7.18 -9.07
CA LEU A 30 -9.74 -7.51 -10.48
C LEU A 30 -9.24 -6.42 -11.45
N GLY A 31 -9.18 -5.16 -10.99
CA GLY A 31 -8.72 -4.02 -11.78
C GLY A 31 -7.22 -4.03 -11.99
N GLU A 32 -6.77 -3.86 -13.23
CA GLU A 32 -5.34 -3.84 -13.57
C GLU A 32 -4.60 -2.61 -13.03
N GLN A 33 -5.31 -1.50 -12.84
CA GLN A 33 -4.75 -0.26 -12.33
C GLN A 33 -4.48 -0.26 -10.83
N TYR A 34 -5.10 -1.19 -10.07
CA TYR A 34 -4.97 -1.23 -8.63
C TYR A 34 -3.91 -2.23 -8.17
N GLU A 35 -3.10 -1.81 -7.21
CA GLU A 35 -2.12 -2.65 -6.55
C GLU A 35 -2.28 -2.53 -5.03
N ILE A 36 -2.61 -3.64 -4.38
CA ILE A 36 -2.85 -3.69 -2.93
C ILE A 36 -1.67 -4.35 -2.23
N TYR A 37 -1.09 -3.67 -1.26
CA TYR A 37 -0.06 -4.22 -0.39
C TYR A 37 -0.56 -4.24 1.05
N CYS A 38 -0.30 -5.33 1.74
CA CYS A 38 -0.63 -5.48 3.15
C CYS A 38 0.61 -5.58 4.01
N LEU A 39 0.52 -5.00 5.19
CA LEU A 39 1.49 -5.15 6.27
C LEU A 39 1.00 -6.27 7.19
N PHE A 40 1.83 -7.28 7.34
CA PHE A 40 1.54 -8.43 8.20
C PHE A 40 2.45 -8.44 9.42
N ASN A 41 1.91 -8.95 10.51
CA ASN A 41 2.68 -9.39 11.66
C ASN A 41 2.64 -10.91 11.74
N PHE A 42 3.79 -11.53 11.89
CA PHE A 42 3.91 -12.96 12.10
C PHE A 42 4.57 -13.20 13.47
N MET A 43 3.89 -13.89 14.37
CA MET A 43 4.37 -14.24 15.71
C MET A 43 4.89 -13.07 16.57
N GLY A 44 4.32 -11.89 16.39
CA GLY A 44 4.69 -10.72 17.21
C GLY A 44 6.02 -10.04 16.85
N GLU A 45 6.90 -10.67 16.10
CA GLU A 45 8.27 -10.18 15.87
C GLU A 45 8.60 -9.85 14.41
N ASN A 46 7.99 -10.55 13.45
CA ASN A 46 8.30 -10.38 12.03
C ASN A 46 7.25 -9.56 11.32
N ILE A 47 7.63 -8.34 10.90
CA ILE A 47 6.77 -7.44 10.13
C ILE A 47 7.23 -7.45 8.68
N PHE A 48 6.34 -7.80 7.76
CA PHE A 48 6.62 -7.80 6.34
C PHE A 48 5.47 -7.21 5.52
N VAL A 49 5.81 -6.70 4.33
CA VAL A 49 4.85 -6.19 3.36
C VAL A 49 4.73 -7.16 2.20
N LYS A 50 3.51 -7.46 1.81
CA LYS A 50 3.22 -8.33 0.68
C LYS A 50 2.16 -7.71 -0.22
N LYS A 51 2.35 -7.83 -1.55
CA LYS A 51 1.35 -7.55 -2.57
C LYS A 51 0.31 -8.68 -2.59
N LEU A 52 -0.99 -8.33 -2.61
CA LEU A 52 -2.06 -9.32 -2.61
C LEU A 52 -2.29 -9.96 -3.98
N LYS A 53 -1.98 -9.25 -5.08
CA LYS A 53 -2.14 -9.75 -6.45
C LYS A 53 -0.86 -9.48 -7.23
N ASP A 54 -0.35 -10.46 -7.94
CA ASP A 54 0.65 -10.26 -8.97
C ASP A 54 -0.01 -9.99 -10.33
N LYS A 55 0.75 -9.41 -11.28
CA LYS A 55 0.24 -9.12 -12.64
C LYS A 55 -0.17 -10.35 -13.43
N SER A 56 0.21 -11.55 -12.99
CA SER A 56 -0.15 -12.82 -13.65
C SER A 56 -1.51 -13.33 -13.21
N GLY A 57 -2.16 -12.68 -12.26
CA GLY A 57 -3.40 -13.16 -11.64
C GLY A 57 -3.22 -14.44 -10.84
N LYS A 58 -2.00 -14.99 -10.79
CA LYS A 58 -1.66 -16.16 -10.00
C LYS A 58 -1.36 -15.72 -8.59
N GLU A 59 -2.03 -16.32 -7.64
CA GLU A 59 -1.62 -16.25 -6.25
C GLU A 59 -0.16 -16.68 -6.17
N ASP A 60 0.65 -15.91 -5.45
CA ASP A 60 1.99 -16.35 -5.09
C ASP A 60 1.85 -17.60 -4.20
N LYS A 61 1.85 -18.79 -4.86
CA LYS A 61 1.80 -20.08 -4.19
C LYS A 61 2.94 -20.31 -3.20
N ASN A 62 3.90 -19.37 -3.14
CA ASN A 62 4.97 -19.33 -2.15
C ASN A 62 4.62 -18.54 -0.88
N PHE A 63 3.34 -18.29 -0.65
CA PHE A 63 2.85 -17.77 0.61
C PHE A 63 3.24 -18.73 1.75
N GLY A 64 4.38 -18.50 2.35
CA GLY A 64 4.89 -19.29 3.48
C GLY A 64 6.16 -20.12 3.22
N LYS A 65 6.75 -20.14 2.00
CA LYS A 65 7.88 -21.07 1.71
C LYS A 65 9.27 -20.46 1.54
N LYS A 66 9.48 -19.14 1.58
CA LYS A 66 10.85 -18.57 1.45
C LYS A 66 11.08 -17.40 2.40
N GLN A 67 11.40 -17.73 3.62
CA GLN A 67 12.52 -17.23 4.41
C GLN A 67 12.73 -18.19 5.59
N LYS A 68 13.36 -19.33 5.29
CA LYS A 68 13.99 -20.14 6.32
C LYS A 68 15.35 -19.53 6.61
N GLU A 69 15.41 -18.49 7.40
CA GLU A 69 16.54 -18.34 8.30
C GLU A 69 16.24 -19.24 9.50
N LYS A 70 17.24 -20.06 9.82
CA LYS A 70 17.18 -21.16 10.78
C LYS A 70 16.76 -20.64 12.16
N THR A 71 15.54 -20.91 12.55
CA THR A 71 15.18 -21.08 13.96
C THR A 71 14.40 -22.38 14.05
N ASN A 72 14.98 -23.33 14.77
CA ASN A 72 14.33 -24.58 15.15
C ASN A 72 13.14 -24.28 16.07
N PHE A 73 11.93 -24.20 15.52
CA PHE A 73 10.69 -24.25 16.28
C PHE A 73 9.70 -25.20 15.62
N GLY A 74 8.98 -25.91 16.47
CA GLY A 74 8.19 -27.11 16.19
C GLY A 74 7.10 -26.94 15.13
N LYS A 75 6.83 -28.05 14.48
CA LYS A 75 5.68 -28.27 13.59
C LYS A 75 4.39 -28.09 14.42
N ASN A 76 3.62 -27.05 14.15
CA ASN A 76 2.16 -26.90 14.38
C ASN A 76 1.71 -25.44 14.57
N GLU A 77 2.14 -24.51 13.70
CA GLU A 77 1.62 -23.14 13.77
C GLU A 77 1.43 -22.55 12.35
N GLU A 78 0.39 -23.04 11.65
CA GLU A 78 -0.15 -22.38 10.45
C GLU A 78 -1.00 -21.14 10.79
N ASN A 79 -1.06 -20.72 12.04
CA ASN A 79 -2.03 -19.80 12.56
C ASN A 79 -1.38 -18.52 13.09
N GLU A 80 -1.96 -17.41 12.61
CA GLU A 80 -1.90 -16.01 13.05
C GLU A 80 -0.94 -15.09 12.27
N LYS A 81 -1.19 -14.99 10.96
CA LYS A 81 -0.79 -13.82 10.20
C LYS A 81 -1.89 -12.77 10.35
N ASN A 82 -1.66 -11.77 11.18
CA ASN A 82 -2.60 -10.66 11.34
C ASN A 82 -2.26 -9.53 10.39
N VAL A 83 -3.23 -9.04 9.63
CA VAL A 83 -3.09 -7.83 8.83
C VAL A 83 -3.09 -6.62 9.76
N LEU A 84 -1.98 -5.88 9.80
CA LEU A 84 -1.87 -4.66 10.58
C LEU A 84 -2.38 -3.43 9.84
N GLY A 85 -2.39 -3.48 8.51
CA GLY A 85 -2.79 -2.39 7.65
C GLY A 85 -2.60 -2.71 6.18
N TYR A 86 -3.09 -1.82 5.32
CA TYR A 86 -2.99 -1.93 3.88
C TYR A 86 -2.74 -0.58 3.22
N ILE A 87 -2.23 -0.63 2.00
CA ILE A 87 -2.11 0.49 1.09
C ILE A 87 -2.59 0.06 -0.29
N VAL A 88 -3.36 0.92 -0.95
CA VAL A 88 -3.84 0.75 -2.31
C VAL A 88 -3.18 1.80 -3.19
N PHE A 89 -2.50 1.35 -4.22
CA PHE A 89 -1.99 2.20 -5.28
C PHE A 89 -2.92 2.12 -6.49
N TYR A 90 -3.09 3.26 -7.15
CA TYR A 90 -3.76 3.38 -8.43
C TYR A 90 -2.76 3.90 -9.46
N GLY A 91 -2.45 3.07 -10.45
CA GLY A 91 -1.48 3.42 -11.50
C GLY A 91 -2.12 4.25 -12.60
N THR A 92 -1.50 5.38 -12.94
CA THR A 92 -1.78 6.16 -14.15
C THR A 92 -0.58 6.09 -15.11
N ILE A 93 -0.69 6.70 -16.28
CA ILE A 93 0.42 6.78 -17.25
C ILE A 93 1.59 7.60 -16.69
N GLU A 94 1.30 8.65 -15.94
CA GLU A 94 2.30 9.64 -15.51
C GLU A 94 2.73 9.48 -14.05
N SER A 95 1.90 8.83 -13.21
CA SER A 95 2.12 8.76 -11.77
C SER A 95 1.49 7.51 -11.15
N THR A 96 1.70 7.36 -9.86
CA THR A 96 1.01 6.39 -9.01
C THR A 96 0.35 7.13 -7.88
N ASP A 97 -0.96 7.06 -7.82
CA ASP A 97 -1.71 7.64 -6.74
C ASP A 97 -1.77 6.66 -5.56
N ILE A 98 -1.49 7.14 -4.37
CA ILE A 98 -1.82 6.43 -3.15
C ILE A 98 -3.31 6.67 -2.90
N PHE A 99 -4.13 5.72 -3.34
CA PHE A 99 -5.57 5.82 -3.30
C PHE A 99 -6.10 5.70 -1.87
N GLU A 100 -5.57 4.73 -1.11
CA GLU A 100 -5.88 4.54 0.29
C GLU A 100 -4.68 4.02 1.07
N VAL A 101 -4.57 4.41 2.33
CA VAL A 101 -3.67 3.80 3.32
C VAL A 101 -4.34 3.77 4.68
N ALA A 102 -4.36 2.62 5.30
CA ALA A 102 -4.94 2.43 6.63
C ALA A 102 -4.13 1.47 7.49
N ILE A 103 -4.05 1.77 8.78
CA ILE A 103 -3.54 0.89 9.83
C ILE A 103 -4.69 0.60 10.79
N GLU A 104 -4.86 -0.65 11.18
CA GLU A 104 -5.86 -1.05 12.19
C GLU A 104 -5.69 -0.19 13.45
N LYS A 105 -6.79 0.33 13.99
CA LYS A 105 -6.76 1.35 15.05
C LYS A 105 -5.88 0.99 16.24
N LYS A 106 -5.92 -0.26 16.66
CA LYS A 106 -5.12 -0.76 17.83
C LYS A 106 -3.60 -0.73 17.59
N TYR A 107 -3.17 -0.60 16.33
CA TYR A 107 -1.75 -0.58 15.93
C TYR A 107 -1.27 0.81 15.49
N GLN A 108 -2.13 1.81 15.43
CA GLN A 108 -1.76 3.17 15.08
C GLN A 108 -0.79 3.80 16.11
N GLY A 109 -0.03 4.79 15.65
CA GLY A 109 0.93 5.51 16.52
C GLY A 109 2.23 4.74 16.82
N ARG A 110 2.43 3.55 16.25
CA ARG A 110 3.60 2.69 16.47
C ARG A 110 4.59 2.65 15.29
N GLY A 111 4.47 3.57 14.34
CA GLY A 111 5.36 3.62 13.17
C GLY A 111 4.96 2.71 12.00
N PHE A 112 3.92 1.89 12.13
CA PHE A 112 3.53 0.93 11.09
C PHE A 112 3.09 1.58 9.78
N GLY A 113 2.50 2.77 9.81
CA GLY A 113 2.18 3.52 8.59
C GLY A 113 3.42 3.91 7.78
N GLU A 114 4.50 4.30 8.45
CA GLU A 114 5.79 4.59 7.83
C GLU A 114 6.39 3.34 7.18
N ILE A 115 6.42 2.23 7.90
CA ILE A 115 6.92 0.93 7.40
C ILE A 115 6.12 0.47 6.19
N LEU A 116 4.78 0.51 6.27
CA LEU A 116 3.90 0.11 5.18
C LEU A 116 4.17 0.93 3.93
N MET A 117 4.14 2.26 4.04
CA MET A 117 4.32 3.14 2.89
C MET A 117 5.71 3.01 2.26
N THR A 118 6.78 3.09 3.06
CA THR A 118 8.15 3.05 2.54
C THR A 118 8.47 1.71 1.87
N LYS A 119 8.12 0.59 2.50
CA LYS A 119 8.37 -0.74 1.93
C LYS A 119 7.50 -1.01 0.70
N SER A 120 6.23 -0.59 0.69
CA SER A 120 5.36 -0.82 -0.46
C SER A 120 5.77 0.03 -1.68
N MET A 121 6.10 1.31 -1.49
CA MET A 121 6.59 2.16 -2.58
C MET A 121 7.93 1.65 -3.14
N GLY A 122 8.86 1.25 -2.26
CA GLY A 122 10.13 0.68 -2.68
C GLY A 122 9.94 -0.59 -3.51
N LYS A 123 9.10 -1.51 -3.05
CA LYS A 123 8.81 -2.75 -3.76
C LYS A 123 8.12 -2.49 -5.11
N LEU A 124 7.15 -1.59 -5.15
CA LEU A 124 6.47 -1.22 -6.39
C LEU A 124 7.44 -0.59 -7.41
N SER A 125 8.36 0.26 -6.94
CA SER A 125 9.37 0.89 -7.78
C SER A 125 10.37 -0.13 -8.35
N GLU A 126 10.78 -1.12 -7.55
CA GLU A 126 11.64 -2.21 -7.96
C GLU A 126 10.96 -3.12 -9.00
N ASP A 127 9.71 -3.52 -8.75
CA ASP A 127 8.92 -4.33 -9.67
C ASP A 127 8.80 -3.65 -11.05
N ARG A 128 8.62 -2.33 -11.08
CA ARG A 128 8.53 -1.55 -12.33
C ARG A 128 9.85 -1.43 -13.08
N LYS A 129 10.97 -1.29 -12.37
CA LYS A 129 12.31 -1.29 -12.97
C LYS A 129 12.58 -2.64 -13.65
N ASN A 130 12.33 -3.73 -12.95
CA ASN A 130 12.55 -5.08 -13.48
C ASN A 130 11.69 -5.36 -14.73
N LEU A 131 10.47 -4.83 -14.81
CA LEU A 131 9.63 -4.96 -15.99
C LEU A 131 10.19 -4.21 -17.21
N LYS A 132 10.72 -2.99 -17.00
CA LYS A 132 11.34 -2.19 -18.07
C LYS A 132 12.64 -2.82 -18.60
N GLU A 133 13.43 -3.44 -17.73
CA GLU A 133 14.69 -4.12 -18.13
C GLU A 133 14.44 -5.40 -18.95
N ASN A 134 13.32 -6.08 -18.72
CA ASN A 134 12.96 -7.30 -19.45
C ASN A 134 12.27 -7.04 -20.80
N ASP A 135 11.79 -5.82 -21.04
CA ASP A 135 11.15 -5.43 -22.30
C ASP A 135 12.16 -4.74 -23.23
N LEU A 136 13.17 -5.55 -23.68
CA LEU A 136 14.26 -5.12 -24.56
C LEU A 136 13.81 -4.93 -26.03
N SER A 137 12.67 -4.29 -26.28
CA SER A 137 12.40 -3.68 -27.56
C SER A 137 12.85 -2.22 -27.53
N GLU A 138 13.94 -1.95 -28.21
CA GLU A 138 14.58 -0.67 -28.39
C GLU A 138 13.58 0.46 -28.73
N LYS A 139 13.88 1.62 -28.18
CA LYS A 139 13.39 2.98 -28.48
C LYS A 139 12.27 3.45 -27.56
N GLU A 140 12.76 4.08 -26.57
CA GLU A 140 12.40 5.39 -26.01
C GLU A 140 12.92 5.47 -24.57
N LYS A 141 14.20 5.81 -24.44
CA LYS A 141 14.74 6.39 -23.23
C LYS A 141 14.11 7.78 -23.07
N THR A 142 12.84 7.81 -22.72
CA THR A 142 12.29 9.02 -22.13
C THR A 142 12.87 9.15 -20.73
N ASP A 143 13.49 10.26 -20.49
CA ASP A 143 14.27 10.67 -19.33
C ASP A 143 13.43 10.87 -18.04
N SER A 144 12.37 10.10 -17.87
CA SER A 144 11.48 10.14 -16.70
C SER A 144 11.40 8.79 -15.98
N SER A 145 12.56 8.29 -15.53
CA SER A 145 12.63 7.04 -14.79
C SER A 145 12.20 7.15 -13.32
N GLU A 146 11.86 8.33 -12.85
CA GLU A 146 11.42 8.54 -11.47
C GLU A 146 9.96 8.11 -11.29
N ASN A 147 9.74 7.17 -10.36
CA ASN A 147 8.40 6.82 -9.96
C ASN A 147 7.80 7.97 -9.13
N LYS A 148 6.79 8.64 -9.68
CA LYS A 148 6.07 9.70 -8.99
C LYS A 148 4.91 9.12 -8.20
N PHE A 149 4.91 9.31 -6.89
CA PHE A 149 3.80 8.97 -6.02
C PHE A 149 3.04 10.23 -5.61
N LEU A 150 1.73 10.24 -5.82
CA LEU A 150 0.84 11.31 -5.42
C LEU A 150 -0.11 10.82 -4.33
N LEU A 151 -0.55 11.73 -3.49
CA LEU A 151 -1.62 11.49 -2.53
C LEU A 151 -2.43 12.77 -2.27
N GLU A 152 -3.68 12.57 -1.89
CA GLU A 152 -4.56 13.62 -1.38
C GLU A 152 -4.88 13.35 0.09
N VAL A 153 -4.77 14.35 0.94
CA VAL A 153 -5.02 14.21 2.37
C VAL A 153 -5.79 15.41 2.90
N ASN A 154 -6.78 15.17 3.75
CA ASN A 154 -7.49 16.26 4.43
C ASN A 154 -6.51 17.10 5.24
N GLU A 155 -6.56 18.43 5.06
CA GLU A 155 -5.67 19.37 5.77
C GLU A 155 -5.78 19.29 7.31
N LYS A 156 -6.92 18.81 7.81
CA LYS A 156 -7.16 18.58 9.24
C LYS A 156 -6.51 17.29 9.75
N ASN A 157 -6.08 16.39 8.85
CA ASN A 157 -5.38 15.16 9.23
C ASN A 157 -3.89 15.40 9.52
N VAL A 158 -3.64 16.12 10.63
CA VAL A 158 -2.28 16.52 11.03
C VAL A 158 -1.35 15.32 11.23
N LYS A 159 -1.88 14.17 11.68
CA LYS A 159 -1.08 12.95 11.90
C LYS A 159 -0.55 12.40 10.57
N ALA A 160 -1.41 12.29 9.57
CA ALA A 160 -1.03 11.83 8.23
C ALA A 160 -0.07 12.82 7.54
N LEU A 161 -0.36 14.12 7.61
CA LEU A 161 0.53 15.15 7.06
C LEU A 161 1.96 15.09 7.65
N LYS A 162 2.08 14.87 8.97
CA LYS A 162 3.40 14.68 9.61
C LYS A 162 4.11 13.43 9.10
N LEU A 163 3.38 12.33 8.94
CA LEU A 163 3.92 11.09 8.41
C LEU A 163 4.42 11.28 6.97
N TYR A 164 3.59 11.86 6.10
CA TYR A 164 3.94 12.04 4.69
C TYR A 164 5.16 12.94 4.51
N LYS A 165 5.22 14.06 5.24
CA LYS A 165 6.42 14.92 5.26
C LYS A 165 7.66 14.16 5.75
N LYS A 166 7.54 13.36 6.82
CA LYS A 166 8.65 12.56 7.38
C LYS A 166 9.23 11.59 6.35
N ILE A 167 8.38 10.97 5.53
CA ILE A 167 8.82 10.02 4.51
C ILE A 167 9.15 10.65 3.16
N GLY A 168 9.20 11.99 3.08
CA GLY A 168 9.70 12.74 1.95
C GLY A 168 8.66 13.17 0.92
N PHE A 169 7.37 13.23 1.29
CA PHE A 169 6.37 13.86 0.45
C PHE A 169 6.40 15.38 0.61
N GLU A 170 6.31 16.07 -0.51
CA GLU A 170 6.24 17.52 -0.59
C GLU A 170 4.83 17.96 -1.02
N LYS A 171 4.36 19.05 -0.43
CA LYS A 171 3.08 19.65 -0.81
C LYS A 171 3.23 20.39 -2.13
N ILE A 172 2.38 20.07 -3.10
CA ILE A 172 2.37 20.75 -4.42
C ILE A 172 1.15 21.62 -4.65
N SER A 173 0.00 21.29 -4.03
CA SER A 173 -1.25 22.04 -4.24
C SER A 173 -2.24 21.87 -3.10
N ILE A 174 -3.32 22.63 -3.17
CA ILE A 174 -4.51 22.50 -2.32
C ILE A 174 -5.75 22.50 -3.20
N ARG A 175 -6.60 21.49 -3.02
CA ARG A 175 -7.95 21.45 -3.59
C ARG A 175 -8.95 21.91 -2.54
N LYS A 176 -9.56 23.07 -2.77
CA LYS A 176 -10.49 23.68 -1.81
C LYS A 176 -11.80 22.88 -1.72
N ASN A 177 -12.33 22.75 -0.51
CA ASN A 177 -13.63 22.13 -0.22
C ASN A 177 -13.81 20.69 -0.74
N TYR A 178 -12.71 19.94 -0.94
CA TYR A 178 -12.75 18.60 -1.52
C TYR A 178 -13.46 17.59 -0.62
N TYR A 179 -13.24 17.64 0.67
CA TYR A 179 -13.87 16.75 1.66
C TYR A 179 -15.17 17.31 2.25
N GLY A 180 -15.55 18.53 1.87
CA GLY A 180 -16.72 19.24 2.35
C GLY A 180 -16.44 20.73 2.53
N LYS A 181 -17.46 21.48 2.97
CA LYS A 181 -17.32 22.92 3.24
C LYS A 181 -16.21 23.14 4.28
N ASP A 182 -15.23 23.98 3.93
CA ASP A 182 -14.08 24.31 4.78
C ASP A 182 -13.20 23.09 5.15
N GLU A 183 -13.19 22.08 4.27
CA GLU A 183 -12.31 20.91 4.37
C GLU A 183 -11.53 20.69 3.07
N ASN A 184 -10.31 21.19 3.04
CA ASN A 184 -9.45 21.15 1.86
C ASN A 184 -8.66 19.85 1.78
N ALA A 185 -8.35 19.41 0.56
CA ALA A 185 -7.32 18.39 0.34
C ALA A 185 -5.98 19.05 0.08
N VAL A 186 -4.95 18.57 0.75
CA VAL A 186 -3.55 18.85 0.44
C VAL A 186 -3.08 17.79 -0.52
N ILE A 187 -2.60 18.20 -1.71
CA ILE A 187 -2.01 17.30 -2.70
C ILE A 187 -0.50 17.27 -2.44
N MET A 188 0.04 16.07 -2.30
CA MET A 188 1.45 15.86 -2.03
C MET A 188 2.06 14.91 -3.04
N ILE A 189 3.34 15.12 -3.36
CA ILE A 189 4.12 14.31 -4.30
C ILE A 189 5.41 13.81 -3.64
N LYS A 190 5.86 12.64 -4.07
CA LYS A 190 7.19 12.11 -3.80
C LYS A 190 7.73 11.45 -5.05
N CYS A 191 8.95 11.82 -5.46
CA CYS A 191 9.74 11.13 -6.47
C CYS A 191 10.57 10.01 -5.80
N TYR A 192 10.67 8.85 -6.46
CA TYR A 192 11.25 7.65 -5.85
C TYR A 192 12.25 6.97 -6.80
#